data_7509071e9b8ded3a51264908c9c02034
#
_entry.id   7509071e9b8ded3a51264908c9c02034
#
_cell.length_a   1.000
_cell.length_b   1.000
_cell.length_c   1.000
_cell.angle_alpha   90.00
_cell.angle_beta   90.00
_cell.angle_gamma   90.00
#
_symmetry.space_group_name_H-M   'P 1'
#
loop_
_entity.id
_entity.type
_entity.pdbx_description
1 polymer ?
#
loop_
_entity_poly.entity_id
_entity_poly.type
_entity_poly.pdbx_seq_one_letter_code
_entity_poly.pdbx_strand_id
1 'polypeptide(L)'
;MPRVSRLTVGIATTPATSTSTAAGTPVEVIDGRHHVTLSAALLARLPAETLDVSFQGPGGMQTHTEVGPSLFEVLAAARIWPPFNTWVAAVGNDNYTATVTLAEQLAGGRPLQLSLNEDGTALAQPRLVTDGDVRGGRYVSGVVDIYAGTGPAR
;
A
#
# COMPACT_ATOMS: atom_id res chain seq x y z
N MET A 1 30.92 37.07 7.27
CA MET A 1 30.59 36.71 7.31
C MET A 1 30.21 36.03 7.21
N PRO A 2 30.32 35.84 7.24
CA PRO A 2 29.78 35.14 7.12
C PRO A 2 29.19 34.37 7.04
N ARG A 3 29.04 34.18 6.90
CA ARG A 3 28.33 33.55 6.83
C ARG A 3 27.78 32.79 6.59
N VAL A 4 27.90 32.73 6.47
CA VAL A 4 27.23 32.06 6.34
C VAL A 4 26.74 31.42 6.25
N SER A 5 26.87 31.34 6.12
CA SER A 5 26.26 30.81 6.14
C SER A 5 25.77 30.15 5.99
N ARG A 6 25.89 30.10 5.98
CA ARG A 6 25.22 29.57 5.95
C ARG A 6 24.76 28.89 5.77
N LEU A 7 24.84 28.81 5.56
CA LEU A 7 24.14 28.34 5.56
C LEU A 7 23.83 27.69 5.47
N THR A 8 24.04 27.66 5.38
CA THR A 8 23.47 27.18 5.44
C THR A 8 23.19 26.50 5.25
N VAL A 9 23.32 26.37 4.94
CA VAL A 9 22.90 25.87 4.85
C VAL A 9 22.48 25.21 4.75
N GLY A 10 22.53 25.07 4.56
CA GLY A 10 22.01 24.50 4.51
C GLY A 10 21.49 23.92 4.47
N ILE A 11 21.44 23.91 4.42
CA ILE A 11 20.81 23.47 4.60
C ILE A 11 20.26 22.76 4.51
N ALA A 12 20.43 22.57 4.45
CA ALA A 12 19.79 22.03 4.50
C ALA A 12 19.13 21.44 4.43
N THR A 13 19.25 21.48 4.31
CA THR A 13 18.47 21.15 4.39
C THR A 13 17.87 20.47 4.24
N THR A 14 18.04 20.25 4.08
CA THR A 14 17.37 19.77 4.10
C THR A 14 16.78 19.07 4.04
N PRO A 15 16.92 18.90 3.85
CA PRO A 15 16.39 18.04 3.83
C PRO A 15 15.54 17.55 4.22
N ALA A 16 15.78 17.36 4.69
CA ALA A 16 15.02 16.91 5.53
C ALA A 16 13.71 16.90 5.21
N THR A 17 13.41 17.66 4.96
CA THR A 17 12.24 17.75 4.47
C THR A 17 11.62 16.53 4.12
N SER A 18 12.16 15.92 3.43
CA SER A 18 11.71 14.67 3.08
C SER A 18 10.82 14.17 4.10
N THR A 19 11.18 14.33 5.21
CA THR A 19 10.42 13.94 6.21
C THR A 19 9.02 14.02 6.00
N SER A 20 8.60 15.10 5.72
CA SER A 20 7.21 15.25 5.61
C SER A 20 6.60 14.12 4.91
N THR A 21 7.28 13.59 4.05
CA THR A 21 6.73 12.52 3.34
C THR A 21 6.28 11.45 4.23
N ALA A 22 6.93 11.21 5.23
CA ALA A 22 6.60 10.09 6.03
C ALA A 22 5.39 10.40 6.89
N ALA A 23 4.77 11.51 6.61
CA ALA A 23 3.65 11.91 7.41
C ALA A 23 2.43 11.01 7.26
N GLY A 24 2.44 10.11 6.34
CA GLY A 24 1.31 9.21 6.20
C GLY A 24 1.06 8.40 7.46
N THR A 25 -0.19 8.07 7.67
CA THR A 25 -0.57 7.22 8.79
C THR A 25 -0.03 5.81 8.56
N PRO A 26 0.50 5.17 9.58
CA PRO A 26 0.98 3.80 9.42
C PRO A 26 -0.15 2.83 9.12
N VAL A 27 0.20 1.69 8.54
CA VAL A 27 -0.75 0.63 8.28
C VAL A 27 -0.51 -0.48 9.31
N GLU A 28 -1.58 -0.92 9.95
CA GLU A 28 -1.53 -2.01 10.90
C GLU A 28 -1.77 -3.32 10.18
N VAL A 29 -0.90 -4.29 10.35
CA VAL A 29 -1.08 -5.61 9.75
C VAL A 29 -1.33 -6.60 10.86
N ILE A 30 -2.45 -7.30 10.79
CA ILE A 30 -2.93 -8.17 11.87
C ILE A 30 -3.18 -9.58 11.37
N ASP A 31 -2.54 -10.56 11.99
CA ASP A 31 -2.74 -11.96 11.69
C ASP A 31 -2.97 -12.66 13.03
N GLY A 32 -4.20 -12.86 13.40
CA GLY A 32 -4.53 -13.41 14.70
C GLY A 32 -3.97 -12.54 15.83
N ARG A 33 -2.99 -13.07 16.54
CA ARG A 33 -2.36 -12.31 17.64
C ARG A 33 -1.17 -11.49 17.17
N HIS A 34 -0.72 -11.75 15.96
CA HIS A 34 0.44 -11.06 15.44
C HIS A 34 0.00 -9.71 14.90
N HIS A 35 0.60 -8.66 15.41
CA HIS A 35 0.18 -7.31 15.06
C HIS A 35 1.44 -6.48 14.80
N VAL A 36 1.58 -5.98 13.59
CA VAL A 36 2.76 -5.22 13.18
C VAL A 36 2.33 -3.89 12.59
N THR A 37 2.99 -2.83 13.00
CA THR A 37 2.75 -1.50 12.46
C THR A 37 3.79 -1.21 11.40
N LEU A 38 3.36 -0.95 10.17
CA LEU A 38 4.25 -0.58 9.08
C LEU A 38 4.15 0.93 8.85
N SER A 39 5.24 1.62 9.10
CA SER A 39 5.26 3.06 8.91
C SER A 39 5.25 3.43 7.43
N ALA A 40 4.82 4.65 7.13
CA ALA A 40 4.85 5.14 5.76
C ALA A 40 6.27 5.07 5.18
N ALA A 41 7.27 5.38 6.00
CA ALA A 41 8.66 5.33 5.56
C ALA A 41 9.10 3.92 5.21
N LEU A 42 8.67 2.92 5.99
CA LEU A 42 9.00 1.54 5.71
C LEU A 42 8.33 1.07 4.42
N LEU A 43 7.04 1.38 4.25
CA LEU A 43 6.32 1.01 3.04
C LEU A 43 7.00 1.60 1.81
N ALA A 44 7.47 2.82 1.89
CA ALA A 44 8.13 3.49 0.77
C ALA A 44 9.47 2.85 0.40
N ARG A 45 10.05 2.05 1.29
CA ARG A 45 11.32 1.36 1.01
C ARG A 45 11.16 -0.05 0.49
N LEU A 46 9.95 -0.58 0.48
CA LEU A 46 9.72 -1.93 -0.04
C LEU A 46 9.86 -1.92 -1.56
N PRO A 47 10.21 -3.06 -2.16
CA PRO A 47 10.25 -3.14 -3.62
C PRO A 47 8.91 -2.73 -4.18
N ALA A 48 8.92 -1.78 -5.11
CA ALA A 48 7.69 -1.24 -5.68
C ALA A 48 7.51 -1.72 -7.12
N GLU A 49 6.28 -1.87 -7.52
CA GLU A 49 5.94 -2.17 -8.92
C GLU A 49 5.04 -1.07 -9.44
N THR A 50 5.00 -0.91 -10.74
CA THR A 50 4.14 0.06 -11.41
C THR A 50 3.07 -0.70 -12.17
N LEU A 51 1.82 -0.35 -11.93
CA LEU A 51 0.69 -0.99 -12.60
C LEU A 51 -0.15 0.08 -13.28
N ASP A 52 -0.51 -0.17 -14.52
CA ASP A 52 -1.51 0.65 -15.22
C ASP A 52 -2.82 -0.12 -15.11
N VAL A 53 -3.77 0.44 -14.40
CA VAL A 53 -5.03 -0.25 -14.11
C VAL A 53 -6.21 0.51 -14.67
N SER A 54 -7.24 -0.24 -15.03
CA SER A 54 -8.49 0.35 -15.52
C SER A 54 -9.66 -0.40 -14.89
N PHE A 55 -10.62 0.32 -14.40
CA PHE A 55 -11.80 -0.27 -13.79
C PHE A 55 -13.01 0.65 -13.93
N GLN A 56 -14.19 0.07 -13.85
CA GLN A 56 -15.45 0.81 -13.92
C GLN A 56 -15.76 1.38 -12.54
N GLY A 57 -15.77 2.69 -12.44
CA GLY A 57 -16.17 3.40 -11.22
C GLY A 57 -17.54 4.06 -11.42
N PRO A 58 -18.02 4.77 -10.41
CA PRO A 58 -19.35 5.44 -10.48
C PRO A 58 -19.44 6.45 -11.62
N GLY A 59 -18.34 7.12 -11.95
CA GLY A 59 -18.34 8.12 -13.00
C GLY A 59 -17.95 7.58 -14.37
N GLY A 60 -17.82 6.28 -14.53
CA GLY A 60 -17.41 5.67 -15.79
C GLY A 60 -16.08 4.95 -15.66
N MET A 61 -15.45 4.65 -16.78
CA MET A 61 -14.16 3.96 -16.81
C MET A 61 -13.07 4.89 -16.27
N GLN A 62 -12.28 4.38 -15.34
CA GLN A 62 -11.15 5.10 -14.77
C GLN A 62 -9.87 4.35 -15.11
N THR A 63 -8.80 5.08 -15.36
CA THR A 63 -7.49 4.52 -15.65
C THR A 63 -6.46 5.25 -14.80
N HIS A 64 -5.63 4.51 -14.10
CA HIS A 64 -4.61 5.09 -13.23
C HIS A 64 -3.30 4.34 -13.33
N THR A 65 -2.20 5.06 -13.09
CA THR A 65 -0.88 4.45 -12.94
C THR A 65 -0.59 4.42 -11.44
N GLU A 66 -0.46 3.20 -10.91
CA GLU A 66 -0.30 2.96 -9.47
C GLU A 66 1.11 2.46 -9.18
N VAL A 67 1.74 2.99 -8.17
CA VAL A 67 3.09 2.57 -7.78
C VAL A 67 3.13 2.22 -6.30
N GLY A 68 3.62 1.06 -5.98
CA GLY A 68 3.77 0.62 -4.60
C GLY A 68 4.16 -0.85 -4.50
N PRO A 69 4.36 -1.34 -3.30
CA PRO A 69 4.73 -2.75 -3.10
C PRO A 69 3.55 -3.68 -3.36
N SER A 70 3.86 -4.90 -3.76
CA SER A 70 2.82 -5.93 -3.87
C SER A 70 2.32 -6.26 -2.48
N LEU A 71 1.12 -6.81 -2.39
CA LEU A 71 0.56 -7.21 -1.11
C LEU A 71 1.41 -8.28 -0.44
N PHE A 72 2.03 -9.15 -1.23
CA PHE A 72 2.93 -10.17 -0.72
C PHE A 72 4.13 -9.52 0.00
N GLU A 73 4.72 -8.47 -0.59
CA GLU A 73 5.84 -7.75 0.02
C GLU A 73 5.42 -7.08 1.32
N VAL A 74 4.21 -6.56 1.37
CA VAL A 74 3.67 -5.93 2.57
C VAL A 74 3.55 -6.96 3.69
N LEU A 75 3.01 -8.13 3.38
CA LEU A 75 2.87 -9.20 4.37
C LEU A 75 4.24 -9.71 4.83
N ALA A 76 5.18 -9.83 3.90
CA ALA A 76 6.53 -10.27 4.22
C ALA A 76 7.22 -9.27 5.16
N ALA A 77 7.00 -7.96 4.93
CA ALA A 77 7.54 -6.93 5.81
C ALA A 77 6.97 -7.04 7.22
N ALA A 78 5.76 -7.55 7.35
CA ALA A 78 5.12 -7.80 8.65
C ALA A 78 5.48 -9.17 9.22
N ARG A 79 6.43 -9.88 8.56
CA ARG A 79 6.86 -11.20 9.00
C ARG A 79 5.77 -12.25 8.87
N ILE A 80 4.87 -12.07 7.95
CA ILE A 80 3.82 -13.03 7.63
C ILE A 80 4.17 -13.67 6.30
N TRP A 81 4.40 -14.99 6.30
CA TRP A 81 4.73 -15.75 5.11
C TRP A 81 3.50 -16.52 4.71
N PRO A 82 2.65 -15.93 3.87
CA PRO A 82 1.33 -16.49 3.64
C PRO A 82 1.36 -17.74 2.78
N PRO A 83 0.64 -18.79 3.19
CA PRO A 83 0.40 -19.92 2.30
C PRO A 83 -0.61 -19.51 1.23
N PHE A 84 -0.77 -20.35 0.25
CA PHE A 84 -1.60 -20.10 -0.92
C PHE A 84 -3.03 -19.70 -0.57
N ASN A 85 -3.59 -20.28 0.48
CA ASN A 85 -4.97 -20.05 0.87
C ASN A 85 -5.14 -18.89 1.85
N THR A 86 -4.19 -17.99 1.89
CA THR A 86 -4.29 -16.82 2.75
C THR A 86 -5.26 -15.81 2.13
N TRP A 87 -6.22 -15.38 2.93
CA TRP A 87 -7.08 -14.26 2.56
C TRP A 87 -6.54 -12.99 3.25
N VAL A 88 -6.83 -11.86 2.63
CA VAL A 88 -6.42 -10.56 3.15
C VAL A 88 -7.60 -9.62 3.06
N ALA A 89 -7.94 -8.96 4.16
CA ALA A 89 -8.97 -7.94 4.17
C ALA A 89 -8.31 -6.59 4.44
N ALA A 90 -8.46 -5.65 3.51
CA ALA A 90 -7.96 -4.30 3.68
C ALA A 90 -9.11 -3.41 4.12
N VAL A 91 -8.86 -2.58 5.13
CA VAL A 91 -9.87 -1.69 5.70
C VAL A 91 -9.40 -0.25 5.52
N GLY A 92 -10.25 0.56 4.92
CA GLY A 92 -9.99 1.98 4.74
C GLY A 92 -10.37 2.78 5.97
N ASN A 93 -9.93 4.03 5.99
CA ASN A 93 -10.22 4.94 7.11
C ASN A 93 -11.71 5.33 7.19
N ASP A 94 -12.50 4.98 6.19
CA ASP A 94 -13.95 5.16 6.19
C ASP A 94 -14.68 3.84 6.50
N ASN A 95 -13.93 2.83 6.93
CA ASN A 95 -14.39 1.47 7.23
C ASN A 95 -14.82 0.65 6.00
N TYR A 96 -14.60 1.15 4.80
CA TYR A 96 -14.84 0.34 3.63
C TYR A 96 -13.83 -0.81 3.62
N THR A 97 -14.29 -2.01 3.37
CA THR A 97 -13.46 -3.21 3.45
C THR A 97 -13.60 -4.06 2.21
N ALA A 98 -12.50 -4.57 1.72
CA ALA A 98 -12.53 -5.54 0.64
C ALA A 98 -11.58 -6.69 0.98
N THR A 99 -11.96 -7.89 0.54
CA THR A 99 -11.18 -9.10 0.79
C THR A 99 -10.67 -9.68 -0.51
N VAL A 100 -9.42 -10.07 -0.51
CA VAL A 100 -8.77 -10.72 -1.64
C VAL A 100 -8.06 -11.97 -1.14
N THR A 101 -7.62 -12.84 -2.04
CA THR A 101 -6.82 -14.00 -1.67
C THR A 101 -5.45 -13.91 -2.35
N LEU A 102 -4.43 -14.35 -1.68
CA LEU A 102 -3.08 -14.32 -2.22
C LEU A 102 -2.96 -15.23 -3.45
N ALA A 103 -3.84 -16.21 -3.57
CA ALA A 103 -3.86 -17.08 -4.73
C ALA A 103 -4.10 -16.31 -6.02
N GLU A 104 -4.82 -15.19 -5.96
CA GLU A 104 -5.07 -14.37 -7.14
C GLU A 104 -3.75 -13.84 -7.70
N GLN A 105 -2.84 -13.44 -6.85
CA GLN A 105 -1.54 -12.94 -7.27
C GLN A 105 -0.59 -14.09 -7.62
N LEU A 106 -0.51 -15.09 -6.76
CA LEU A 106 0.50 -16.14 -6.88
C LEU A 106 0.19 -17.15 -7.98
N ALA A 107 -1.06 -17.49 -8.18
CA ALA A 107 -1.48 -18.45 -9.18
C ALA A 107 -2.27 -17.84 -10.31
N GLY A 108 -3.08 -16.84 -10.02
CA GLY A 108 -3.96 -16.24 -11.01
C GLY A 108 -3.29 -15.20 -11.89
N GLY A 109 -2.09 -14.77 -11.52
CA GLY A 109 -1.38 -13.74 -12.28
C GLY A 109 -2.05 -12.37 -12.22
N ARG A 110 -2.85 -12.13 -11.20
CA ARG A 110 -3.52 -10.85 -11.03
C ARG A 110 -2.82 -10.08 -9.91
N PRO A 111 -2.08 -9.03 -10.23
CA PRO A 111 -1.36 -8.28 -9.21
C PRO A 111 -2.27 -7.71 -8.14
N LEU A 112 -1.82 -7.83 -6.89
CA LEU A 112 -2.44 -7.19 -5.74
C LEU A 112 -1.39 -6.25 -5.17
N GLN A 113 -1.72 -4.96 -5.07
CA GLN A 113 -0.74 -3.95 -4.73
C GLN A 113 -1.28 -3.04 -3.62
N LEU A 114 -0.38 -2.59 -2.77
CA LEU A 114 -0.68 -1.49 -1.86
C LEU A 114 -0.04 -0.25 -2.46
N SER A 115 -0.81 0.53 -3.21
CA SER A 115 -0.29 1.68 -3.92
C SER A 115 0.02 2.83 -2.96
N LEU A 116 1.17 3.45 -3.18
CA LEU A 116 1.60 4.62 -2.41
C LEU A 116 1.59 5.88 -3.28
N ASN A 117 1.43 5.71 -4.59
CA ASN A 117 1.46 6.83 -5.53
C ASN A 117 0.49 6.54 -6.66
N GLU A 118 -0.36 7.50 -6.97
CA GLU A 118 -1.34 7.37 -8.03
C GLU A 118 -1.15 8.51 -9.02
N ASP A 119 -0.94 8.18 -10.28
CA ASP A 119 -0.77 9.15 -11.37
C ASP A 119 0.33 10.19 -11.06
N GLY A 120 1.41 9.76 -10.42
CA GLY A 120 2.52 10.63 -10.12
C GLY A 120 2.38 11.42 -8.82
N THR A 121 1.28 11.26 -8.10
CA THR A 121 1.05 11.97 -6.84
C THR A 121 1.10 11.01 -5.67
N ALA A 122 1.88 11.35 -4.66
CA ALA A 122 1.97 10.52 -3.46
C ALA A 122 0.63 10.54 -2.73
N LEU A 123 0.18 9.35 -2.31
CA LEU A 123 -1.06 9.22 -1.56
C LEU A 123 -0.78 9.44 -0.07
N ALA A 124 -1.65 10.16 0.61
CA ALA A 124 -1.53 10.37 2.06
C ALA A 124 -1.72 9.04 2.81
N GLN A 125 -2.55 8.18 2.27
CA GLN A 125 -2.79 6.81 2.78
C GLN A 125 -2.73 5.87 1.61
N PRO A 126 -2.22 4.65 1.80
CA PRO A 126 -2.14 3.68 0.71
C PRO A 126 -3.52 3.28 0.18
N ARG A 127 -3.53 2.75 -1.02
CA ARG A 127 -4.74 2.23 -1.66
C ARG A 127 -4.53 0.77 -2.02
N LEU A 128 -5.49 -0.10 -1.70
CA LEU A 128 -5.47 -1.47 -2.21
C LEU A 128 -5.89 -1.44 -3.67
N VAL A 129 -5.05 -2.00 -4.53
CA VAL A 129 -5.27 -2.07 -5.97
C VAL A 129 -5.37 -3.54 -6.36
N THR A 130 -6.46 -3.87 -7.07
CA THR A 130 -6.72 -5.23 -7.51
C THR A 130 -6.77 -5.23 -9.03
N ASP A 131 -5.59 -5.31 -9.64
CA ASP A 131 -5.46 -5.25 -11.09
C ASP A 131 -6.23 -6.41 -11.74
N GLY A 132 -6.91 -6.10 -12.83
CA GLY A 132 -7.72 -7.08 -13.54
C GLY A 132 -9.18 -7.12 -13.11
N ASP A 133 -9.56 -6.41 -12.05
CA ASP A 133 -10.96 -6.30 -11.68
C ASP A 133 -11.64 -5.34 -12.65
N VAL A 134 -12.77 -5.77 -13.19
CA VAL A 134 -13.54 -4.95 -14.10
C VAL A 134 -14.20 -3.78 -13.37
N ARG A 135 -14.57 -3.99 -12.12
CA ARG A 135 -15.20 -2.96 -11.30
C ARG A 135 -14.32 -2.62 -10.11
N GLY A 136 -14.41 -1.38 -9.66
CA GLY A 136 -13.57 -0.90 -8.57
C GLY A 136 -13.98 -1.35 -7.16
N GLY A 137 -14.88 -2.32 -7.06
CA GLY A 137 -15.43 -2.71 -5.75
C GLY A 137 -14.43 -3.30 -4.75
N ARG A 138 -13.28 -3.77 -5.22
CA ARG A 138 -12.24 -4.26 -4.32
C ARG A 138 -11.05 -3.31 -4.20
N TYR A 139 -11.15 -2.11 -4.77
CA TYR A 139 -10.16 -1.07 -4.54
C TYR A 139 -10.55 -0.38 -3.24
N VAL A 140 -9.60 -0.27 -2.31
CA VAL A 140 -9.86 0.36 -1.02
C VAL A 140 -8.94 1.55 -0.86
N SER A 141 -9.53 2.75 -0.77
CA SER A 141 -8.76 3.97 -0.54
C SER A 141 -8.53 4.16 0.94
N GLY A 142 -7.42 4.82 1.28
CA GLY A 142 -7.17 5.18 2.66
C GLY A 142 -6.94 4.00 3.59
N VAL A 143 -6.21 2.98 3.13
CA VAL A 143 -6.00 1.76 3.93
C VAL A 143 -5.29 2.07 5.24
N VAL A 144 -5.87 1.64 6.34
CA VAL A 144 -5.30 1.78 7.67
C VAL A 144 -5.02 0.42 8.34
N ASP A 145 -5.81 -0.61 8.01
CA ASP A 145 -5.64 -1.94 8.57
C ASP A 145 -5.63 -3.00 7.48
N ILE A 146 -4.79 -3.99 7.65
CA ILE A 146 -4.74 -5.18 6.80
C ILE A 146 -4.83 -6.39 7.70
N TYR A 147 -5.89 -7.17 7.55
CA TYR A 147 -6.07 -8.42 8.28
C TYR A 147 -5.71 -9.58 7.37
N ALA A 148 -4.95 -10.52 7.87
CA ALA A 148 -4.62 -11.71 7.11
C ALA A 148 -5.06 -12.96 7.88
N GLY A 149 -5.48 -13.96 7.17
CA GLY A 149 -5.89 -15.22 7.77
C GLY A 149 -5.80 -16.35 6.77
N THR A 150 -5.89 -17.57 7.26
CA THR A 150 -5.78 -18.74 6.42
C THR A 150 -7.16 -19.36 6.27
N GLY A 151 -7.48 -19.79 5.05
CA GLY A 151 -8.73 -20.50 4.82
C GLY A 151 -8.73 -21.84 5.55
N PRO A 152 -9.89 -22.47 5.67
CA PRO A 152 -9.97 -23.75 6.36
C PRO A 152 -9.12 -24.80 5.67
N ALA A 153 -8.50 -25.65 6.45
CA ALA A 153 -7.74 -26.76 5.91
C ALA A 153 -8.68 -27.83 5.33
N ARG A 154 -8.22 -28.56 4.36
CA ARG A 154 -9.02 -29.58 3.71
C ARG A 154 -8.40 -30.93 3.90
#